data_4e329476120cf735ec09b3b618cc4d4b
#
_entry.id   4e329476120cf735ec09b3b618cc4d4b
#
_cell.length_a   1.000
_cell.length_b   1.000
_cell.length_c   1.000
_cell.angle_alpha   90.00
_cell.angle_beta   90.00
_cell.angle_gamma   90.00
#
_symmetry.space_group_name_H-M   'P 1'
#
loop_
_entity.id
_entity.type
_entity.pdbx_description
1 polymer ?
#
loop_
_entity_poly.entity_id
_entity_poly.type
_entity_poly.pdbx_seq_one_letter_code
_entity_poly.pdbx_strand_id
1 'polypeptide(L)'
;MATGGIATLLNAQPNTFTGLTTIGKVVFIYEIVLFLCFTAFISARFIMFPGTFTSAISHPTESLFIPTFFLSIVDIFNGIQAFGVPSTGVWLVVVQRVCFWIYLACVLMLSIGQYTYLFTAPPKRLTVQAMTPAWILPIFPTMLTGTFASQIVSTQPAVHRATIIVAGVSMQGLGWMVSFMMYSVFITRLMQHGLPEPNMRPGMFIAVGPPSFTSLALIGMSQSIPASYGVFAVNPGMAEMLEQLAIIVAM
;
A
#
# COMPACT_ATOMS: atom_id res chain seq x y z
N MET A 1 -8.15 -2.94 -5.68
CA MET A 1 -7.41 -1.69 -5.46
C MET A 1 -8.23 -0.43 -5.77
N ALA A 2 -8.44 -0.04 -7.03
CA ALA A 2 -9.19 1.21 -7.32
C ALA A 2 -10.60 1.21 -6.71
N THR A 3 -11.31 0.09 -6.78
CA THR A 3 -12.64 -0.09 -6.20
C THR A 3 -12.61 0.03 -4.67
N GLY A 4 -11.61 -0.55 -4.01
CA GLY A 4 -11.42 -0.45 -2.56
C GLY A 4 -11.07 0.96 -2.11
N GLY A 5 -10.21 1.64 -2.85
CA GLY A 5 -9.93 3.05 -2.62
C GLY A 5 -11.19 3.93 -2.70
N ILE A 6 -12.10 3.65 -3.64
CA ILE A 6 -13.39 4.35 -3.72
C ILE A 6 -14.26 4.03 -2.49
N ALA A 7 -14.32 2.78 -2.05
CA ALA A 7 -15.11 2.41 -0.88
C ALA A 7 -14.63 3.13 0.40
N THR A 8 -13.33 3.14 0.64
CA THR A 8 -12.73 3.84 1.79
C THR A 8 -12.88 5.36 1.68
N LEU A 9 -12.76 5.92 0.49
CA LEU A 9 -13.00 7.35 0.23
C LEU A 9 -14.44 7.74 0.55
N LEU A 10 -15.43 6.95 0.14
CA LEU A 10 -16.84 7.19 0.46
C LEU A 10 -17.10 7.19 1.97
N ASN A 11 -16.39 6.34 2.72
CA ASN A 11 -16.49 6.31 4.18
C ASN A 11 -15.83 7.52 4.86
N ALA A 12 -14.79 8.09 4.25
CA ALA A 12 -14.02 9.21 4.79
C ALA A 12 -14.55 10.59 4.42
N GLN A 13 -15.67 10.67 3.68
CA GLN A 13 -16.26 11.97 3.26
C GLN A 13 -16.75 12.79 4.45
N PRO A 14 -16.35 14.08 4.57
CA PRO A 14 -16.82 14.95 5.66
C PRO A 14 -18.30 15.32 5.51
N ASN A 15 -18.79 15.44 4.26
CA ASN A 15 -20.18 15.75 3.96
C ASN A 15 -20.95 14.46 3.67
N THR A 16 -21.72 13.98 4.64
CA THR A 16 -22.48 12.73 4.53
C THR A 16 -23.93 13.01 4.18
N PHE A 17 -24.52 12.15 3.36
CA PHE A 17 -25.95 12.11 3.08
C PHE A 17 -26.52 10.73 3.42
N THR A 18 -27.83 10.65 3.57
CA THR A 18 -28.52 9.40 3.91
C THR A 18 -28.25 8.34 2.82
N GLY A 19 -27.62 7.21 3.20
CA GLY A 19 -27.31 6.13 2.26
C GLY A 19 -25.84 6.06 1.80
N LEU A 20 -25.02 7.10 2.05
CA LEU A 20 -23.59 7.10 1.64
C LEU A 20 -22.84 5.89 2.18
N THR A 21 -23.02 5.58 3.46
CA THR A 21 -22.39 4.40 4.10
C THR A 21 -22.85 3.08 3.46
N THR A 22 -24.13 3.01 3.05
CA THR A 22 -24.66 1.82 2.35
C THR A 22 -24.00 1.66 0.98
N ILE A 23 -23.85 2.75 0.24
CA ILE A 23 -23.14 2.75 -1.05
C ILE A 23 -21.70 2.28 -0.85
N GLY A 24 -20.98 2.82 0.15
CA GLY A 24 -19.62 2.41 0.49
C GLY A 24 -19.52 0.90 0.79
N LYS A 25 -20.46 0.36 1.58
CA LYS A 25 -20.53 -1.09 1.86
C LYS A 25 -20.76 -1.94 0.61
N VAL A 26 -21.64 -1.50 -0.30
CA VAL A 26 -21.91 -2.21 -1.56
C VAL A 26 -20.65 -2.23 -2.43
N VAL A 27 -19.95 -1.09 -2.56
CA VAL A 27 -18.71 -1.00 -3.33
C VAL A 27 -17.62 -1.88 -2.70
N PHE A 28 -17.55 -1.93 -1.38
CA PHE A 28 -16.60 -2.81 -0.67
C PHE A 28 -16.89 -4.30 -0.89
N ILE A 29 -18.15 -4.72 -0.82
CA ILE A 29 -18.53 -6.11 -1.12
C ILE A 29 -18.19 -6.45 -2.58
N TYR A 30 -18.47 -5.53 -3.50
CA TYR A 30 -18.13 -5.70 -4.91
C TYR A 30 -16.61 -5.86 -5.12
N GLU A 31 -15.78 -5.12 -4.40
CA GLU A 31 -14.32 -5.30 -4.42
C GLU A 31 -13.91 -6.71 -4.00
N ILE A 32 -14.47 -7.23 -2.90
CA ILE A 32 -14.17 -8.59 -2.42
C ILE A 32 -14.53 -9.62 -3.49
N VAL A 33 -15.71 -9.49 -4.11
CA VAL A 33 -16.14 -10.37 -5.19
C VAL A 33 -15.18 -10.33 -6.38
N LEU A 34 -14.79 -9.13 -6.82
CA LEU A 34 -13.81 -8.98 -7.91
C LEU A 34 -12.46 -9.59 -7.55
N PHE A 35 -11.96 -9.35 -6.33
CA PHE A 35 -10.70 -9.92 -5.86
C PHE A 35 -10.73 -11.46 -5.89
N LEU A 36 -11.81 -12.07 -5.40
CA LEU A 36 -11.97 -13.52 -5.39
C LEU A 36 -12.06 -14.07 -6.82
N CYS A 37 -12.84 -13.43 -7.70
CA CYS A 37 -12.95 -13.83 -9.11
C CYS A 37 -11.60 -13.78 -9.83
N PHE A 38 -10.87 -12.66 -9.74
CA PHE A 38 -9.57 -12.53 -10.39
C PHE A 38 -8.54 -13.50 -9.81
N THR A 39 -8.54 -13.70 -8.49
CA THR A 39 -7.66 -14.66 -7.84
C THR A 39 -7.97 -16.08 -8.32
N ALA A 40 -9.24 -16.44 -8.43
CA ALA A 40 -9.66 -17.75 -8.96
C ALA A 40 -9.22 -17.95 -10.42
N PHE A 41 -9.40 -16.93 -11.29
CA PHE A 41 -8.97 -17.01 -12.69
C PHE A 41 -7.45 -17.13 -12.83
N ILE A 42 -6.68 -16.36 -12.07
CA ILE A 42 -5.21 -16.42 -12.10
C ILE A 42 -4.74 -17.79 -11.57
N SER A 43 -5.33 -18.26 -10.46
CA SER A 43 -5.00 -19.59 -9.91
C SER A 43 -5.35 -20.71 -10.89
N ALA A 44 -6.51 -20.66 -11.53
CA ALA A 44 -6.90 -21.61 -12.56
C ALA A 44 -5.91 -21.60 -13.74
N ARG A 45 -5.48 -20.40 -14.21
CA ARG A 45 -4.45 -20.29 -15.27
C ARG A 45 -3.17 -21.01 -14.88
N PHE A 46 -2.69 -20.81 -13.65
CA PHE A 46 -1.42 -21.42 -13.21
C PHE A 46 -1.54 -22.94 -13.02
N ILE A 47 -2.70 -23.43 -12.61
CA ILE A 47 -2.97 -24.88 -12.45
C ILE A 47 -3.13 -25.56 -13.81
N MET A 48 -3.88 -24.93 -14.74
CA MET A 48 -4.18 -25.54 -16.04
C MET A 48 -2.99 -25.49 -17.01
N PHE A 49 -2.09 -24.52 -16.86
CA PHE A 49 -0.94 -24.35 -17.74
C PHE A 49 0.37 -24.39 -16.95
N PRO A 50 0.96 -25.57 -16.73
CA PRO A 50 2.24 -25.72 -16.02
C PRO A 50 3.35 -24.88 -16.68
N GLY A 51 4.15 -24.19 -15.84
CA GLY A 51 5.22 -23.32 -16.32
C GLY A 51 4.83 -21.86 -16.53
N THR A 52 3.54 -21.53 -16.61
CA THR A 52 3.09 -20.14 -16.78
C THR A 52 3.47 -19.27 -15.58
N PHE A 53 3.44 -19.82 -14.37
CA PHE A 53 3.85 -19.13 -13.16
C PHE A 53 5.35 -18.75 -13.20
N THR A 54 6.21 -19.70 -13.56
CA THR A 54 7.65 -19.42 -13.69
C THR A 54 7.93 -18.43 -14.82
N SER A 55 7.20 -18.54 -15.93
CA SER A 55 7.28 -17.58 -17.03
C SER A 55 6.86 -16.17 -16.61
N ALA A 56 5.77 -16.03 -15.84
CA ALA A 56 5.29 -14.73 -15.35
C ALA A 56 6.30 -14.07 -14.39
N ILE A 57 6.92 -14.85 -13.50
CA ILE A 57 7.98 -14.34 -12.60
C ILE A 57 9.22 -13.91 -13.40
N SER A 58 9.57 -14.66 -14.45
CA SER A 58 10.74 -14.37 -15.28
C SER A 58 10.51 -13.25 -16.29
N HIS A 59 9.26 -12.86 -16.53
CA HIS A 59 8.94 -11.81 -17.49
C HIS A 59 9.21 -10.43 -16.86
N PRO A 60 10.01 -9.55 -17.50
CA PRO A 60 10.46 -8.28 -16.90
C PRO A 60 9.33 -7.31 -16.58
N THR A 61 8.20 -7.39 -17.28
CA THR A 61 7.05 -6.51 -17.05
C THR A 61 6.00 -7.18 -16.16
N GLU A 62 5.66 -8.46 -16.39
CA GLU A 62 4.62 -9.15 -15.61
C GLU A 62 5.04 -9.33 -14.15
N SER A 63 6.31 -9.61 -13.89
CA SER A 63 6.83 -9.77 -12.52
C SER A 63 6.63 -8.53 -11.66
N LEU A 64 6.69 -7.33 -12.25
CA LEU A 64 6.46 -6.07 -11.53
C LEU A 64 5.02 -5.92 -11.00
N PHE A 65 4.06 -6.66 -11.57
CA PHE A 65 2.66 -6.61 -11.14
C PHE A 65 2.30 -7.66 -10.07
N ILE A 66 3.19 -8.59 -9.72
CA ILE A 66 2.95 -9.56 -8.63
C ILE A 66 2.60 -8.87 -7.30
N PRO A 67 3.27 -7.77 -6.90
CA PRO A 67 2.93 -7.05 -5.66
C PRO A 67 1.52 -6.47 -5.63
N THR A 68 0.86 -6.28 -6.78
CA THR A 68 -0.50 -5.73 -6.81
C THR A 68 -1.52 -6.63 -6.12
N PHE A 69 -1.24 -7.92 -6.02
CA PHE A 69 -2.03 -8.85 -5.21
C PHE A 69 -2.05 -8.42 -3.73
N PHE A 70 -0.89 -8.09 -3.18
CA PHE A 70 -0.78 -7.62 -1.79
C PHE A 70 -1.37 -6.21 -1.60
N LEU A 71 -1.33 -5.38 -2.64
CA LEU A 71 -2.02 -4.08 -2.61
C LEU A 71 -3.53 -4.25 -2.48
N SER A 72 -4.11 -5.24 -3.16
CA SER A 72 -5.55 -5.53 -3.03
C SER A 72 -5.90 -6.11 -1.67
N ILE A 73 -5.01 -6.92 -1.08
CA ILE A 73 -5.20 -7.46 0.28
C ILE A 73 -5.25 -6.34 1.32
N VAL A 74 -4.35 -5.37 1.27
CA VAL A 74 -4.36 -4.26 2.24
C VAL A 74 -5.57 -3.36 2.06
N ASP A 75 -6.05 -3.14 0.83
CA ASP A 75 -7.30 -2.41 0.60
C ASP A 75 -8.51 -3.13 1.23
N ILE A 76 -8.56 -4.47 1.12
CA ILE A 76 -9.59 -5.27 1.79
C ILE A 76 -9.49 -5.13 3.32
N PHE A 77 -8.28 -5.16 3.90
CA PHE A 77 -8.10 -4.94 5.33
C PHE A 77 -8.54 -3.53 5.77
N ASN A 78 -8.24 -2.52 4.97
CA ASN A 78 -8.71 -1.16 5.21
C ASN A 78 -10.24 -1.06 5.12
N GLY A 79 -10.87 -1.74 4.17
CA GLY A 79 -12.32 -1.84 4.07
C GLY A 79 -12.96 -2.59 5.24
N ILE A 80 -12.34 -3.69 5.72
CA ILE A 80 -12.77 -4.38 6.94
C ILE A 80 -12.67 -3.46 8.16
N GLN A 81 -11.61 -2.66 8.25
CA GLN A 81 -11.46 -1.67 9.31
C GLN A 81 -12.56 -0.61 9.26
N ALA A 82 -12.86 -0.09 8.07
CA ALA A 82 -13.83 0.99 7.89
C ALA A 82 -15.29 0.54 8.12
N PHE A 83 -15.66 -0.64 7.61
CA PHE A 83 -17.06 -1.09 7.59
C PHE A 83 -17.36 -2.24 8.56
N GLY A 84 -16.36 -3.06 8.88
CA GLY A 84 -16.51 -4.23 9.75
C GLY A 84 -16.32 -3.89 11.23
N VAL A 85 -15.22 -3.25 11.59
CA VAL A 85 -14.86 -2.98 12.99
C VAL A 85 -15.95 -2.19 13.74
N PRO A 86 -16.60 -1.16 13.17
CA PRO A 86 -17.66 -0.44 13.89
C PRO A 86 -18.89 -1.28 14.22
N SER A 87 -19.14 -2.38 13.51
CA SER A 87 -20.31 -3.24 13.67
C SER A 87 -20.01 -4.56 14.37
N THR A 88 -18.74 -4.84 14.71
CA THR A 88 -18.29 -6.08 15.33
C THR A 88 -17.61 -5.84 16.66
N GLY A 89 -17.42 -6.89 17.43
CA GLY A 89 -16.77 -6.80 18.75
C GLY A 89 -15.24 -6.65 18.67
N VAL A 90 -14.62 -6.54 19.83
CA VAL A 90 -13.16 -6.33 20.03
C VAL A 90 -12.30 -7.42 19.35
N TRP A 91 -12.85 -8.60 19.08
CA TRP A 91 -12.12 -9.68 18.43
C TRP A 91 -11.57 -9.28 17.04
N LEU A 92 -12.33 -8.50 16.25
CA LEU A 92 -11.89 -8.09 14.92
C LEU A 92 -10.72 -7.09 15.00
N VAL A 93 -10.68 -6.25 16.03
CA VAL A 93 -9.54 -5.36 16.31
C VAL A 93 -8.26 -6.16 16.56
N VAL A 94 -8.36 -7.28 17.30
CA VAL A 94 -7.22 -8.18 17.52
C VAL A 94 -6.81 -8.87 16.21
N VAL A 95 -7.77 -9.34 15.42
CA VAL A 95 -7.50 -9.96 14.11
C VAL A 95 -6.78 -8.97 13.19
N GLN A 96 -7.24 -7.72 13.08
CA GLN A 96 -6.60 -6.69 12.26
C GLN A 96 -5.14 -6.44 12.69
N ARG A 97 -4.86 -6.44 13.98
CA ARG A 97 -3.49 -6.31 14.50
C ARG A 97 -2.61 -7.51 14.10
N VAL A 98 -3.11 -8.72 14.19
CA VAL A 98 -2.36 -9.92 13.76
C VAL A 98 -2.12 -9.87 12.25
N CYS A 99 -3.14 -9.54 11.47
CA CYS A 99 -3.02 -9.37 10.02
C CYS A 99 -2.00 -8.29 9.64
N PHE A 100 -1.92 -7.20 10.41
CA PHE A 100 -0.93 -6.15 10.21
C PHE A 100 0.51 -6.69 10.29
N TRP A 101 0.84 -7.46 11.33
CA TRP A 101 2.20 -8.00 11.49
C TRP A 101 2.54 -9.06 10.46
N ILE A 102 1.58 -9.92 10.12
CA ILE A 102 1.76 -10.92 9.06
C ILE A 102 1.96 -10.23 7.71
N TYR A 103 1.13 -9.24 7.39
CA TYR A 103 1.22 -8.47 6.15
C TYR A 103 2.58 -7.80 6.04
N LEU A 104 3.02 -7.08 7.08
CA LEU A 104 4.33 -6.42 7.14
C LEU A 104 5.46 -7.40 6.82
N ALA A 105 5.49 -8.57 7.47
CA ALA A 105 6.53 -9.57 7.24
C ALA A 105 6.51 -10.09 5.79
N CYS A 106 5.32 -10.43 5.27
CA CYS A 106 5.17 -10.95 3.92
C CYS A 106 5.60 -9.95 2.85
N VAL A 107 5.17 -8.68 2.95
CA VAL A 107 5.48 -7.67 1.92
C VAL A 107 6.92 -7.22 1.96
N LEU A 108 7.56 -7.20 3.13
CA LEU A 108 8.98 -6.91 3.24
C LEU A 108 9.82 -8.01 2.56
N MET A 109 9.51 -9.28 2.84
CA MET A 109 10.17 -10.42 2.19
C MET A 109 9.94 -10.42 0.68
N LEU A 110 8.71 -10.11 0.24
CA LEU A 110 8.38 -9.98 -1.18
C LEU A 110 9.23 -8.89 -1.84
N SER A 111 9.31 -7.70 -1.25
CA SER A 111 10.05 -6.56 -1.82
C SER A 111 11.53 -6.87 -1.96
N ILE A 112 12.16 -7.44 -0.91
CA ILE A 112 13.56 -7.84 -0.94
C ILE A 112 13.79 -8.91 -2.01
N GLY A 113 12.98 -9.96 -1.99
CA GLY A 113 13.11 -11.07 -2.95
C GLY A 113 12.92 -10.63 -4.39
N GLN A 114 11.92 -9.79 -4.65
CA GLN A 114 11.62 -9.33 -5.99
C GLN A 114 12.68 -8.38 -6.56
N TYR A 115 13.18 -7.41 -5.79
CA TYR A 115 14.27 -6.57 -6.25
C TYR A 115 15.56 -7.36 -6.44
N THR A 116 15.88 -8.29 -5.52
CA THR A 116 17.04 -9.16 -5.69
C THR A 116 16.91 -9.93 -7.00
N TYR A 117 15.75 -10.53 -7.28
CA TYR A 117 15.53 -11.26 -8.53
C TYR A 117 15.63 -10.34 -9.76
N LEU A 118 15.00 -9.17 -9.75
CA LEU A 118 15.02 -8.23 -10.87
C LEU A 118 16.42 -7.72 -11.22
N PHE A 119 17.29 -7.56 -10.22
CA PHE A 119 18.65 -7.08 -10.47
C PHE A 119 19.66 -8.19 -10.76
N THR A 120 19.41 -9.43 -10.34
CA THR A 120 20.37 -10.55 -10.49
C THR A 120 20.02 -11.52 -11.59
N ALA A 121 18.75 -11.64 -11.99
CA ALA A 121 18.31 -12.66 -12.96
C ALA A 121 18.81 -12.37 -14.38
N PRO A 122 19.69 -13.22 -14.96
CA PRO A 122 20.02 -13.16 -16.37
C PRO A 122 18.87 -13.75 -17.22
N PRO A 123 18.67 -13.41 -18.52
CA PRO A 123 19.54 -12.56 -19.36
C PRO A 123 19.02 -11.14 -19.54
N LYS A 124 17.94 -10.76 -18.88
CA LYS A 124 17.23 -9.47 -19.15
C LYS A 124 17.60 -8.45 -18.08
N ARG A 125 18.71 -7.75 -18.27
CA ARG A 125 19.06 -6.61 -17.43
C ARG A 125 18.05 -5.49 -17.62
N LEU A 126 17.59 -4.92 -16.50
CA LEU A 126 16.82 -3.69 -16.51
C LEU A 126 17.70 -2.57 -17.07
N THR A 127 17.19 -1.86 -18.09
CA THR A 127 17.90 -0.73 -18.71
C THR A 127 17.14 0.55 -18.38
N VAL A 128 17.86 1.68 -18.30
CA VAL A 128 17.22 3.00 -18.08
C VAL A 128 16.15 3.28 -19.13
N GLN A 129 16.36 2.86 -20.39
CA GLN A 129 15.40 3.01 -21.46
C GLN A 129 14.06 2.30 -21.19
N ALA A 130 14.10 1.13 -20.55
CA ALA A 130 12.92 0.34 -20.20
C ALA A 130 12.27 0.78 -18.88
N MET A 131 12.85 1.75 -18.18
CA MET A 131 12.35 2.23 -16.89
C MET A 131 10.96 2.84 -17.02
N THR A 132 10.05 2.39 -16.18
CA THR A 132 8.71 2.97 -15.98
C THR A 132 8.43 3.05 -14.47
N PRO A 133 7.48 3.89 -14.03
CA PRO A 133 7.08 3.94 -12.62
C PRO A 133 6.57 2.61 -12.05
N ALA A 134 6.27 1.62 -12.89
CA ALA A 134 5.97 0.25 -12.44
C ALA A 134 7.13 -0.40 -11.65
N TRP A 135 8.35 0.09 -11.78
CA TRP A 135 9.49 -0.37 -10.96
C TRP A 135 9.35 -0.03 -9.47
N ILE A 136 8.41 0.85 -9.10
CA ILE A 136 8.05 1.15 -7.71
C ILE A 136 7.15 0.05 -7.12
N LEU A 137 6.42 -0.69 -7.95
CA LEU A 137 5.44 -1.68 -7.48
C LEU A 137 6.00 -2.72 -6.50
N PRO A 138 7.25 -3.21 -6.61
CA PRO A 138 7.80 -4.15 -5.62
C PRO A 138 7.88 -3.60 -4.20
N ILE A 139 8.15 -2.31 -4.01
CA ILE A 139 8.21 -1.67 -2.68
C ILE A 139 6.86 -1.10 -2.24
N PHE A 140 5.91 -0.94 -3.15
CA PHE A 140 4.66 -0.27 -2.89
C PHE A 140 3.81 -0.95 -1.79
N PRO A 141 3.67 -2.30 -1.72
CA PRO A 141 2.98 -2.96 -0.62
C PRO A 141 3.65 -2.74 0.75
N THR A 142 4.99 -2.68 0.79
CA THR A 142 5.73 -2.37 2.01
C THR A 142 5.42 -0.96 2.48
N MET A 143 5.35 0.01 1.56
CA MET A 143 4.92 1.38 1.85
C MET A 143 3.48 1.40 2.38
N LEU A 144 2.54 0.68 1.78
CA LEU A 144 1.13 0.63 2.24
C LEU A 144 0.94 0.00 3.62
N THR A 145 1.96 -0.62 4.21
CA THR A 145 1.93 -0.98 5.64
C THR A 145 1.73 0.25 6.52
N GLY A 146 2.29 1.40 6.15
CA GLY A 146 2.04 2.66 6.85
C GLY A 146 0.59 3.13 6.74
N THR A 147 -0.01 3.02 5.57
CA THR A 147 -1.44 3.33 5.38
C THR A 147 -2.32 2.35 6.16
N PHE A 148 -1.98 1.07 6.20
CA PHE A 148 -2.69 0.09 7.01
C PHE A 148 -2.57 0.42 8.51
N ALA A 149 -1.36 0.77 8.98
CA ALA A 149 -1.15 1.24 10.36
C ALA A 149 -2.07 2.42 10.69
N SER A 150 -2.12 3.43 9.81
CA SER A 150 -2.93 4.64 10.02
C SER A 150 -4.42 4.36 10.17
N GLN A 151 -4.93 3.35 9.47
CA GLN A 151 -6.33 2.94 9.53
C GLN A 151 -6.69 2.20 10.82
N ILE A 152 -5.80 1.33 11.30
CA ILE A 152 -6.12 0.47 12.45
C ILE A 152 -5.74 1.07 13.80
N VAL A 153 -4.78 1.99 13.85
CA VAL A 153 -4.15 2.45 15.10
C VAL A 153 -5.14 3.11 16.07
N SER A 154 -6.13 3.84 15.56
CA SER A 154 -7.13 4.52 16.39
C SER A 154 -7.96 3.57 17.25
N THR A 155 -8.25 2.38 16.75
CA THR A 155 -9.05 1.36 17.42
C THR A 155 -8.24 0.44 18.32
N GLN A 156 -6.90 0.47 18.24
CA GLN A 156 -6.03 -0.39 19.03
C GLN A 156 -5.88 0.11 20.49
N PRO A 157 -5.66 -0.78 21.45
CA PRO A 157 -5.27 -0.40 22.80
C PRO A 157 -3.96 0.41 22.83
N ALA A 158 -3.83 1.39 23.75
CA ALA A 158 -2.69 2.29 23.84
C ALA A 158 -1.31 1.58 23.86
N VAL A 159 -1.25 0.42 24.51
CA VAL A 159 -0.04 -0.44 24.60
C VAL A 159 0.50 -0.85 23.22
N HIS A 160 -0.39 -1.06 22.24
CA HIS A 160 -0.01 -1.52 20.89
C HIS A 160 0.11 -0.39 19.89
N ARG A 161 -0.48 0.79 20.14
CA ARG A 161 -0.48 1.93 19.21
C ARG A 161 0.94 2.38 18.86
N ALA A 162 1.78 2.62 19.87
CA ALA A 162 3.14 3.11 19.67
C ALA A 162 3.96 2.17 18.75
N THR A 163 3.87 0.86 18.98
CA THR A 163 4.61 -0.14 18.18
C THR A 163 4.11 -0.19 16.74
N ILE A 164 2.80 -0.09 16.52
CA ILE A 164 2.19 -0.08 15.19
C ILE A 164 2.57 1.20 14.44
N ILE A 165 2.56 2.36 15.12
CA ILE A 165 2.96 3.65 14.52
C ILE A 165 4.43 3.61 14.11
N VAL A 166 5.33 3.17 14.99
CA VAL A 166 6.76 3.09 14.68
C VAL A 166 7.01 2.16 13.49
N ALA A 167 6.40 0.98 13.48
CA ALA A 167 6.50 0.05 12.35
C ALA A 167 5.92 0.66 11.06
N GLY A 168 4.74 1.28 11.15
CA GLY A 168 4.08 1.93 10.01
C GLY A 168 4.91 3.05 9.41
N VAL A 169 5.42 3.97 10.24
CA VAL A 169 6.28 5.08 9.79
C VAL A 169 7.57 4.56 9.17
N SER A 170 8.19 3.53 9.78
CA SER A 170 9.44 2.95 9.26
C SER A 170 9.23 2.32 7.88
N MET A 171 8.16 1.54 7.69
CA MET A 171 7.86 0.91 6.40
C MET A 171 7.41 1.93 5.35
N GLN A 172 6.62 2.93 5.76
CA GLN A 172 6.23 4.05 4.90
C GLN A 172 7.45 4.82 4.41
N GLY A 173 8.36 5.17 5.33
CA GLY A 173 9.60 5.89 5.02
C GLY A 173 10.52 5.10 4.10
N LEU A 174 10.70 3.79 4.36
CA LEU A 174 11.48 2.91 3.50
C LEU A 174 10.91 2.89 2.07
N GLY A 175 9.60 2.70 1.95
CA GLY A 175 8.93 2.69 0.64
C GLY A 175 9.02 4.02 -0.08
N TRP A 176 8.88 5.13 0.66
CA TRP A 176 9.04 6.48 0.11
C TRP A 176 10.46 6.73 -0.40
N MET A 177 11.49 6.39 0.38
CA MET A 177 12.90 6.58 -0.02
C MET A 177 13.24 5.81 -1.29
N VAL A 178 12.83 4.54 -1.40
CA VAL A 178 13.05 3.73 -2.61
C VAL A 178 12.28 4.33 -3.80
N SER A 179 11.05 4.76 -3.60
CA SER A 179 10.25 5.41 -4.65
C SER A 179 10.92 6.70 -5.14
N PHE A 180 11.45 7.51 -4.24
CA PHE A 180 12.15 8.74 -4.57
C PHE A 180 13.41 8.49 -5.42
N MET A 181 14.19 7.45 -5.08
CA MET A 181 15.33 7.01 -5.92
C MET A 181 14.87 6.60 -7.32
N MET A 182 13.75 5.88 -7.41
CA MET A 182 13.20 5.45 -8.70
C MET A 182 12.68 6.63 -9.53
N TYR A 183 12.18 7.70 -8.92
CA TYR A 183 11.80 8.92 -9.63
C TYR A 183 12.99 9.58 -10.32
N SER A 184 14.15 9.61 -9.67
CA SER A 184 15.37 10.16 -10.27
C SER A 184 15.75 9.41 -11.55
N VAL A 185 15.67 8.08 -11.52
CA VAL A 185 15.91 7.24 -12.70
C VAL A 185 14.84 7.47 -13.78
N PHE A 186 13.58 7.63 -13.37
CA PHE A 186 12.48 7.91 -14.31
C PHE A 186 12.63 9.26 -15.01
N ILE A 187 13.02 10.31 -14.27
CA ILE A 187 13.30 11.63 -14.86
C ILE A 187 14.49 11.54 -15.84
N THR A 188 15.56 10.86 -15.45
CA THR A 188 16.71 10.61 -16.34
C THR A 188 16.28 9.92 -17.63
N ARG A 189 15.43 8.90 -17.52
CA ARG A 189 14.87 8.21 -18.68
C ARG A 189 14.06 9.14 -19.58
N LEU A 190 13.21 10.01 -19.00
CA LEU A 190 12.42 10.98 -19.76
C LEU A 190 13.31 12.00 -20.51
N MET A 191 14.40 12.43 -19.86
CA MET A 191 15.36 13.35 -20.49
C MET A 191 16.14 12.70 -21.64
N GLN A 192 16.52 11.43 -21.51
CA GLN A 192 17.36 10.74 -22.50
C GLN A 192 16.55 10.09 -23.63
N HIS A 193 15.35 9.59 -23.36
CA HIS A 193 14.58 8.75 -24.27
C HIS A 193 13.16 9.26 -24.53
N GLY A 194 12.76 10.41 -23.96
CA GLY A 194 11.42 10.98 -24.11
C GLY A 194 10.33 10.13 -23.42
N LEU A 195 9.09 10.31 -23.84
CA LEU A 195 7.94 9.59 -23.28
C LEU A 195 7.93 8.11 -23.67
N PRO A 196 7.40 7.23 -22.80
CA PRO A 196 7.15 5.82 -23.14
C PRO A 196 6.21 5.68 -24.34
N GLU A 197 6.16 4.47 -24.89
CA GLU A 197 5.16 4.12 -25.90
C GLU A 197 3.75 4.43 -25.40
N PRO A 198 2.81 4.82 -26.29
CA PRO A 198 1.46 5.24 -25.89
C PRO A 198 0.74 4.26 -24.97
N ASN A 199 0.90 2.96 -25.18
CA ASN A 199 0.27 1.90 -24.39
C ASN A 199 0.85 1.79 -22.95
N MET A 200 2.07 2.32 -22.73
CA MET A 200 2.75 2.30 -21.43
C MET A 200 2.55 3.58 -20.62
N ARG A 201 2.06 4.65 -21.26
CA ARG A 201 1.88 5.97 -20.62
C ARG A 201 0.92 5.98 -19.44
N PRO A 202 -0.19 5.21 -19.42
CA PRO A 202 -1.06 5.15 -18.24
C PRO A 202 -0.31 4.69 -16.98
N GLY A 203 0.71 3.83 -17.14
CA GLY A 203 1.57 3.39 -16.03
C GLY A 203 2.38 4.53 -15.38
N MET A 204 2.53 5.68 -16.03
CA MET A 204 3.22 6.84 -15.44
C MET A 204 2.48 7.38 -14.21
N PHE A 205 1.15 7.23 -14.15
CA PHE A 205 0.34 7.65 -13.01
C PHE A 205 0.61 6.86 -11.73
N ILE A 206 1.30 5.70 -11.79
CA ILE A 206 1.77 4.98 -10.61
C ILE A 206 2.67 5.88 -9.74
N ALA A 207 3.37 6.83 -10.35
CA ALA A 207 4.23 7.80 -9.65
C ALA A 207 3.46 8.72 -8.69
N VAL A 208 2.15 8.90 -8.84
CA VAL A 208 1.33 9.73 -7.95
C VAL A 208 1.03 9.01 -6.62
N GLY A 209 1.06 7.67 -6.63
CA GLY A 209 0.71 6.87 -5.46
C GLY A 209 1.60 7.10 -4.23
N PRO A 210 2.92 6.97 -4.33
CA PRO A 210 3.82 7.10 -3.18
C PRO A 210 3.67 8.41 -2.39
N PRO A 211 3.67 9.62 -2.96
CA PRO A 211 3.45 10.84 -2.19
C PRO A 211 2.07 10.90 -1.54
N SER A 212 1.01 10.53 -2.27
CA SER A 212 -0.36 10.58 -1.77
C SER A 212 -0.58 9.63 -0.59
N PHE A 213 -0.12 8.38 -0.69
CA PHE A 213 -0.22 7.42 0.41
C PHE A 213 0.68 7.76 1.58
N THR A 214 1.82 8.41 1.35
CA THR A 214 2.69 8.88 2.44
C THR A 214 2.00 9.97 3.25
N SER A 215 1.40 10.95 2.60
CA SER A 215 0.61 11.99 3.25
C SER A 215 -0.54 11.40 4.06
N LEU A 216 -1.33 10.51 3.46
CA LEU A 216 -2.44 9.83 4.12
C LEU A 216 -2.00 9.03 5.36
N ALA A 217 -0.91 8.27 5.24
CA ALA A 217 -0.38 7.46 6.32
C ALA A 217 0.11 8.32 7.49
N LEU A 218 0.86 9.38 7.22
CA LEU A 218 1.40 10.26 8.24
C LEU A 218 0.30 11.01 9.00
N ILE A 219 -0.69 11.57 8.29
CA ILE A 219 -1.83 12.25 8.90
C ILE A 219 -2.61 11.29 9.80
N GLY A 220 -2.99 10.13 9.30
CA GLY A 220 -3.77 9.18 10.09
C GLY A 220 -3.05 8.62 11.31
N MET A 221 -1.73 8.43 11.22
CA MET A 221 -0.92 8.01 12.36
C MET A 221 -0.72 9.12 13.39
N SER A 222 -0.48 10.37 12.96
CA SER A 222 -0.26 11.50 13.87
C SER A 222 -1.47 11.79 14.76
N GLN A 223 -2.67 11.69 14.21
CA GLN A 223 -3.92 11.87 14.94
C GLN A 223 -4.20 10.80 16.00
N SER A 224 -3.48 9.69 15.99
CA SER A 224 -3.71 8.55 16.88
C SER A 224 -2.56 8.27 17.84
N ILE A 225 -1.60 9.19 17.97
CA ILE A 225 -0.43 9.04 18.83
C ILE A 225 -0.87 9.00 20.30
N PRO A 226 -0.48 7.96 21.07
CA PRO A 226 -0.78 7.89 22.49
C PRO A 226 0.17 8.83 23.28
N ALA A 227 -0.31 10.01 23.67
CA ALA A 227 0.48 11.01 24.39
C ALA A 227 1.12 10.52 25.71
N SER A 228 0.60 9.45 26.30
CA SER A 228 1.04 8.92 27.60
C SER A 228 1.82 7.62 27.52
N TYR A 229 2.21 7.12 26.33
CA TYR A 229 2.81 5.82 26.18
C TYR A 229 4.07 5.78 25.30
N GLY A 230 5.09 5.04 25.74
CA GLY A 230 6.32 4.80 24.97
C GLY A 230 7.14 6.04 24.70
N VAL A 231 7.74 6.13 23.51
CA VAL A 231 8.61 7.22 23.08
C VAL A 231 7.88 8.58 23.06
N PHE A 232 6.57 8.55 22.83
CA PHE A 232 5.74 9.75 22.74
C PHE A 232 5.44 10.36 24.11
N ALA A 233 5.48 9.58 25.20
CA ALA A 233 5.33 10.09 26.56
C ALA A 233 6.52 10.96 27.00
N VAL A 234 7.71 10.68 26.45
CA VAL A 234 8.94 11.43 26.76
C VAL A 234 8.99 12.77 26.01
N ASN A 235 8.34 12.85 24.84
CA ASN A 235 8.35 14.02 23.97
C ASN A 235 6.93 14.39 23.54
N PRO A 236 6.15 15.10 24.35
CA PRO A 236 4.74 15.41 24.06
C PRO A 236 4.53 16.26 22.79
N GLY A 237 5.52 17.05 22.38
CA GLY A 237 5.47 17.84 21.14
C GLY A 237 5.69 17.02 19.85
N MET A 238 6.08 15.76 19.96
CA MET A 238 6.36 14.92 18.77
C MET A 238 5.08 14.63 17.96
N ALA A 239 3.93 14.53 18.59
CA ALA A 239 2.66 14.32 17.92
C ALA A 239 2.29 15.52 17.03
N GLU A 240 2.40 16.74 17.56
CA GLU A 240 2.12 17.97 16.81
C GLU A 240 3.13 18.17 15.67
N MET A 241 4.40 17.90 15.92
CA MET A 241 5.42 17.95 14.85
C MET A 241 5.12 16.97 13.71
N LEU A 242 4.71 15.74 14.03
CA LEU A 242 4.35 14.74 13.00
C LEU A 242 3.11 15.16 12.23
N GLU A 243 2.11 15.74 12.89
CA GLU A 243 0.91 16.25 12.23
C GLU A 243 1.24 17.42 11.29
N GLN A 244 2.00 18.39 11.74
CA GLN A 244 2.43 19.52 10.91
C GLN A 244 3.30 19.07 9.73
N LEU A 245 4.24 18.14 9.96
CA LEU A 245 5.05 17.57 8.90
C LEU A 245 4.18 16.83 7.86
N ALA A 246 3.20 16.08 8.34
CA ALA A 246 2.26 15.37 7.47
C ALA A 246 1.45 16.32 6.58
N ILE A 247 0.98 17.46 7.16
CA ILE A 247 0.27 18.49 6.42
C ILE A 247 1.18 19.14 5.35
N ILE A 248 2.42 19.46 5.71
CA ILE A 248 3.40 20.04 4.76
C ILE A 248 3.68 19.07 3.61
N VAL A 249 3.83 17.78 3.90
CA VAL A 249 4.03 16.73 2.86
C VAL A 249 2.80 16.53 1.99
N ALA A 250 1.61 16.85 2.52
CA ALA A 250 0.34 16.73 1.80
C ALA A 250 0.05 17.91 0.85
N MET A 251 0.69 19.07 1.08
CA MET A 251 0.58 20.29 0.25
C MET A 251 1.47 20.21 -1.00
#